data_e95e0679a27ddcd935a6e96514cee55d
#
_entry.id   e95e0679a27ddcd935a6e96514cee55d
#
_cell.length_a   1.000
_cell.length_b   1.000
_cell.length_c   1.000
_cell.angle_alpha   90.00
_cell.angle_beta   90.00
_cell.angle_gamma   90.00
#
_symmetry.space_group_name_H-M   'P 1'
#
loop_
_entity.id
_entity.type
_entity.pdbx_description
1 polymer ?
#
loop_
_entity_poly.entity_id
_entity_poly.type
_entity_poly.pdbx_seq_one_letter_code
_entity_poly.pdbx_strand_id
1 'polypeptide(L)'
;MAGWLQKKLDIKCFTTAKELFTANTFRSMPDDEYAKIFRNVFVRAGMSEEDILAKGPATRLYKNRVYELPEFEIIQAGYEIESNDGLWIARTDSGHSPEHISLMDYKRKLYLSGDFLLPRISPNISDNFFDPLDDRLGGYFKYLNEISTMETDTKVFPCHDWPFTNGDQRAKDLIKHHNHRLSLILDALNEKDITIMDSIEIIFDRKIGDEQMHFAIGEARAHLIHLDVTNQAKSKVDERGTVHYSKI
;
A
#
# COMPACT_ATOMS: atom_id res chain seq x y z
N MET A 1 12.26 -15.45 5.60
CA MET A 1 11.97 -16.05 6.95
C MET A 1 10.80 -17.03 6.89
N ALA A 2 9.67 -16.71 6.22
CA ALA A 2 8.49 -17.58 6.16
C ALA A 2 8.77 -19.02 5.67
N GLY A 3 9.50 -19.20 4.56
CA GLY A 3 9.87 -20.52 4.06
C GLY A 3 10.75 -21.34 5.02
N TRP A 4 11.64 -20.65 5.76
CA TRP A 4 12.43 -21.32 6.79
C TRP A 4 11.55 -21.76 7.99
N LEU A 5 10.61 -20.92 8.43
CA LEU A 5 9.66 -21.27 9.49
C LEU A 5 8.77 -22.44 9.09
N GLN A 6 8.24 -22.43 7.86
CA GLN A 6 7.43 -23.54 7.34
C GLN A 6 8.18 -24.87 7.43
N LYS A 7 9.42 -24.92 6.92
CA LYS A 7 10.25 -26.13 6.94
C LYS A 7 10.62 -26.58 8.35
N LYS A 8 10.89 -25.62 9.25
CA LYS A 8 11.32 -25.91 10.62
C LYS A 8 10.19 -26.41 11.52
N LEU A 9 8.99 -25.85 11.32
CA LEU A 9 7.86 -26.06 12.23
C LEU A 9 6.75 -26.94 11.62
N ASP A 10 6.91 -27.32 10.35
CA ASP A 10 5.92 -28.07 9.56
C ASP A 10 4.52 -27.42 9.64
N ILE A 11 4.48 -26.10 9.38
CA ILE A 11 3.26 -25.29 9.46
C ILE A 11 2.74 -24.94 8.08
N LYS A 12 1.44 -24.76 7.94
CA LYS A 12 0.81 -24.23 6.75
C LYS A 12 1.09 -22.73 6.63
N CYS A 13 1.29 -22.27 5.41
CA CYS A 13 1.39 -20.85 5.07
C CYS A 13 0.27 -20.48 4.11
N PHE A 14 -0.40 -19.39 4.37
CA PHE A 14 -1.52 -18.91 3.57
C PHE A 14 -1.15 -17.59 2.89
N THR A 15 -1.69 -17.40 1.68
CA THR A 15 -1.59 -16.13 0.94
C THR A 15 -2.77 -15.98 -0.01
N THR A 16 -2.91 -14.81 -0.63
CA THR A 16 -3.84 -14.62 -1.74
C THR A 16 -3.13 -14.80 -3.08
N ALA A 17 -3.91 -15.00 -4.14
CA ALA A 17 -3.37 -15.17 -5.49
C ALA A 17 -2.60 -13.92 -5.96
N LYS A 18 -3.10 -12.72 -5.68
CA LYS A 18 -2.46 -11.46 -6.06
C LYS A 18 -1.15 -11.22 -5.32
N GLU A 19 -1.09 -11.51 -4.02
CA GLU A 19 0.15 -11.40 -3.23
C GLU A 19 1.21 -12.37 -3.74
N LEU A 20 0.84 -13.63 -4.01
CA LEU A 20 1.76 -14.63 -4.53
C LEU A 20 2.26 -14.25 -5.93
N PHE A 21 1.38 -13.77 -6.81
CA PHE A 21 1.75 -13.28 -8.13
C PHE A 21 2.75 -12.14 -8.03
N THR A 22 2.47 -11.13 -7.18
CA THR A 22 3.34 -9.98 -6.97
C THR A 22 4.71 -10.40 -6.44
N ALA A 23 4.75 -11.25 -5.42
CA ALA A 23 5.99 -11.75 -4.82
C ALA A 23 6.84 -12.53 -5.84
N ASN A 24 6.22 -13.42 -6.63
CA ASN A 24 6.91 -14.17 -7.66
C ASN A 24 7.42 -13.28 -8.80
N THR A 25 6.63 -12.30 -9.24
CA THR A 25 7.01 -11.35 -10.29
C THR A 25 8.25 -10.56 -9.86
N PHE A 26 8.24 -9.96 -8.68
CA PHE A 26 9.42 -9.23 -8.18
C PHE A 26 10.64 -10.12 -7.98
N ARG A 27 10.45 -11.35 -7.54
CA ARG A 27 11.55 -12.28 -7.29
C ARG A 27 12.18 -12.79 -8.58
N SER A 28 11.39 -13.13 -9.59
CA SER A 28 11.87 -13.68 -10.87
C SER A 28 12.37 -12.63 -11.85
N MET A 29 12.02 -11.37 -11.65
CA MET A 29 12.36 -10.28 -12.56
C MET A 29 13.87 -10.10 -12.69
N PRO A 30 14.44 -9.98 -13.90
CA PRO A 30 15.85 -9.64 -14.12
C PRO A 30 16.21 -8.29 -13.48
N ASP A 31 17.46 -8.13 -13.03
CA ASP A 31 17.88 -6.90 -12.32
C ASP A 31 17.82 -5.66 -13.20
N ASP A 32 18.09 -5.78 -14.49
CA ASP A 32 18.00 -4.67 -15.44
C ASP A 32 16.55 -4.27 -15.72
N GLU A 33 15.63 -5.23 -15.77
CA GLU A 33 14.20 -4.96 -15.90
C GLU A 33 13.66 -4.27 -14.64
N TYR A 34 14.01 -4.77 -13.47
CA TYR A 34 13.67 -4.15 -12.20
C TYR A 34 14.18 -2.70 -12.13
N ALA A 35 15.44 -2.45 -12.51
CA ALA A 35 16.01 -1.10 -12.54
C ALA A 35 15.28 -0.18 -13.52
N LYS A 36 14.86 -0.68 -14.70
CA LYS A 36 14.08 0.08 -15.68
C LYS A 36 12.72 0.49 -15.14
N ILE A 37 12.02 -0.42 -14.45
CA ILE A 37 10.71 -0.12 -13.83
C ILE A 37 10.86 0.99 -12.81
N PHE A 38 11.83 0.88 -11.89
CA PHE A 38 12.03 1.91 -10.88
C PHE A 38 12.47 3.25 -11.47
N ARG A 39 13.36 3.24 -12.47
CA ARG A 39 13.72 4.46 -13.18
C ARG A 39 12.49 5.10 -13.83
N ASN A 40 11.63 4.32 -14.47
CA ASN A 40 10.41 4.81 -15.08
C ASN A 40 9.45 5.42 -14.05
N VAL A 41 9.37 4.88 -12.84
CA VAL A 41 8.58 5.48 -11.74
C VAL A 41 9.06 6.90 -11.44
N PHE A 42 10.37 7.11 -11.33
CA PHE A 42 10.95 8.44 -11.07
C PHE A 42 10.73 9.42 -12.22
N VAL A 43 10.92 8.97 -13.49
CA VAL A 43 10.64 9.78 -14.69
C VAL A 43 9.17 10.19 -14.71
N ARG A 44 8.26 9.25 -14.51
CA ARG A 44 6.83 9.53 -14.49
C ARG A 44 6.41 10.46 -13.34
N ALA A 45 7.14 10.44 -12.24
CA ALA A 45 6.92 11.37 -11.14
C ALA A 45 7.35 12.81 -11.45
N GLY A 46 8.18 13.04 -12.49
CA GLY A 46 8.72 14.36 -12.83
C GLY A 46 10.07 14.66 -12.16
N MET A 47 10.77 13.61 -11.67
CA MET A 47 12.10 13.79 -11.11
C MET A 47 13.13 14.11 -12.21
N SER A 48 14.12 14.96 -11.88
CA SER A 48 15.19 15.30 -12.83
C SER A 48 16.10 14.11 -13.12
N GLU A 49 16.72 14.06 -14.30
CA GLU A 49 17.71 13.01 -14.64
C GLU A 49 18.90 13.01 -13.66
N GLU A 50 19.34 14.18 -13.20
CA GLU A 50 20.43 14.33 -12.24
C GLU A 50 20.08 13.67 -10.92
N ASP A 51 18.86 13.90 -10.39
CA ASP A 51 18.39 13.29 -9.14
C ASP A 51 18.19 11.78 -9.29
N ILE A 52 17.70 11.33 -10.45
CA ILE A 52 17.53 9.88 -10.72
C ILE A 52 18.90 9.19 -10.74
N LEU A 53 19.90 9.79 -11.37
CA LEU A 53 21.26 9.25 -11.42
C LEU A 53 21.92 9.25 -10.02
N ALA A 54 21.70 10.30 -9.23
CA ALA A 54 22.24 10.43 -7.88
C ALA A 54 21.70 9.34 -6.92
N LYS A 55 20.46 8.86 -7.13
CA LYS A 55 19.87 7.80 -6.30
C LYS A 55 20.54 6.44 -6.49
N GLY A 56 21.19 6.21 -7.62
CA GLY A 56 21.90 4.97 -7.91
C GLY A 56 21.02 3.70 -7.82
N PRO A 57 21.64 2.51 -7.76
CA PRO A 57 20.93 1.23 -7.77
C PRO A 57 20.36 0.82 -6.39
N ALA A 58 19.88 1.74 -5.56
CA ALA A 58 19.38 1.48 -4.20
C ALA A 58 18.24 0.42 -4.14
N THR A 59 17.61 0.17 -5.25
CA THR A 59 16.51 -0.80 -5.43
C THR A 59 16.92 -2.27 -5.32
N ARG A 60 18.20 -2.60 -5.48
CA ARG A 60 18.68 -4.01 -5.40
C ARG A 60 18.54 -4.64 -4.02
N LEU A 61 18.55 -3.84 -2.96
CA LEU A 61 18.59 -4.36 -1.60
C LEU A 61 17.33 -5.12 -1.20
N TYR A 62 16.15 -4.71 -1.68
CA TYR A 62 14.90 -5.37 -1.30
C TYR A 62 14.75 -6.75 -1.94
N LYS A 63 14.98 -6.88 -3.23
CA LYS A 63 14.92 -8.15 -3.97
C LYS A 63 15.84 -9.21 -3.35
N ASN A 64 17.04 -8.83 -2.96
CA ASN A 64 18.03 -9.72 -2.39
C ASN A 64 17.74 -10.17 -0.95
N ARG A 65 16.74 -9.57 -0.28
CA ARG A 65 16.32 -9.95 1.09
C ARG A 65 15.23 -11.01 1.11
N VAL A 66 14.61 -11.33 -0.02
CA VAL A 66 13.56 -12.36 -0.12
C VAL A 66 14.19 -13.64 -0.67
N TYR A 67 14.74 -14.48 0.21
CA TYR A 67 15.49 -15.67 -0.18
C TYR A 67 14.60 -16.80 -0.70
N GLU A 68 13.57 -17.15 0.04
CA GLU A 68 12.73 -18.31 -0.27
C GLU A 68 11.29 -18.04 0.17
N LEU A 69 10.37 -18.27 -0.75
CA LEU A 69 8.95 -18.27 -0.44
C LEU A 69 8.56 -19.67 0.08
N PRO A 70 7.64 -19.76 1.04
CA PRO A 70 7.06 -21.05 1.43
C PRO A 70 6.16 -21.59 0.33
N GLU A 71 5.75 -22.83 0.49
CA GLU A 71 4.61 -23.37 -0.24
C GLU A 71 3.34 -22.79 0.39
N PHE A 72 2.57 -22.09 -0.42
CA PHE A 72 1.37 -21.40 0.04
C PHE A 72 0.09 -22.15 -0.36
N GLU A 73 -0.84 -22.23 0.57
CA GLU A 73 -2.25 -22.46 0.26
C GLU A 73 -2.90 -21.10 -0.08
N ILE A 74 -3.59 -21.03 -1.23
CA ILE A 74 -4.30 -19.82 -1.65
C ILE A 74 -5.64 -19.77 -0.96
N ILE A 75 -5.90 -18.68 -0.23
CA ILE A 75 -7.17 -18.45 0.44
C ILE A 75 -7.83 -17.15 -0.03
N GLN A 76 -9.12 -17.03 0.27
CA GLN A 76 -9.94 -15.86 -0.05
C GLN A 76 -10.67 -15.37 1.20
N ALA A 77 -11.33 -14.22 1.09
CA ALA A 77 -12.19 -13.71 2.14
C ALA A 77 -13.23 -14.76 2.56
N GLY A 78 -13.46 -14.86 3.86
CA GLY A 78 -14.36 -15.86 4.45
C GLY A 78 -13.73 -17.23 4.73
N TYR A 79 -12.45 -17.44 4.36
CA TYR A 79 -11.76 -18.68 4.72
C TYR A 79 -11.63 -18.79 6.25
N GLU A 80 -11.99 -19.96 6.76
CA GLU A 80 -12.02 -20.23 8.19
C GLU A 80 -10.75 -20.99 8.64
N ILE A 81 -10.11 -20.47 9.68
CA ILE A 81 -8.94 -21.08 10.30
C ILE A 81 -9.31 -21.43 11.74
N GLU A 82 -9.49 -22.72 12.00
CA GLU A 82 -9.70 -23.23 13.34
C GLU A 82 -8.42 -23.23 14.16
N SER A 83 -8.49 -22.78 15.39
CA SER A 83 -7.44 -22.88 16.38
C SER A 83 -7.99 -23.48 17.67
N ASN A 84 -7.12 -23.92 18.58
CA ASN A 84 -7.55 -24.51 19.87
C ASN A 84 -8.44 -23.54 20.66
N ASP A 85 -8.29 -22.25 20.48
CA ASP A 85 -8.95 -21.21 21.27
C ASP A 85 -10.09 -20.48 20.54
N GLY A 86 -10.30 -20.74 19.23
CA GLY A 86 -11.36 -20.07 18.50
C GLY A 86 -11.27 -20.21 16.98
N LEU A 87 -12.20 -19.54 16.31
CA LEU A 87 -12.36 -19.53 14.86
C LEU A 87 -11.93 -18.15 14.32
N TRP A 88 -10.93 -18.15 13.44
CA TRP A 88 -10.51 -16.96 12.72
C TRP A 88 -11.09 -16.95 11.32
N ILE A 89 -11.64 -15.84 10.92
CA ILE A 89 -12.18 -15.64 9.58
C ILE A 89 -11.27 -14.69 8.83
N ALA A 90 -10.78 -15.13 7.68
CA ALA A 90 -9.93 -14.32 6.81
C ALA A 90 -10.73 -13.22 6.12
N ARG A 91 -10.17 -12.02 6.12
CA ARG A 91 -10.56 -10.90 5.27
C ARG A 91 -9.47 -10.69 4.23
N THR A 92 -9.85 -10.25 3.06
CA THR A 92 -8.90 -9.85 2.01
C THR A 92 -9.23 -8.45 1.54
N ASP A 93 -8.28 -7.55 1.65
CA ASP A 93 -8.47 -6.13 1.38
C ASP A 93 -7.30 -5.57 0.55
N SER A 94 -7.57 -4.60 -0.33
CA SER A 94 -6.58 -3.87 -1.11
C SER A 94 -6.25 -2.51 -0.47
N GLY A 95 -5.02 -2.05 -0.61
CA GLY A 95 -4.55 -0.77 -0.09
C GLY A 95 -3.04 -0.78 0.11
N HIS A 96 -2.58 -1.05 1.32
CA HIS A 96 -1.15 -1.17 1.64
C HIS A 96 -0.44 -2.23 0.78
N SER A 97 -1.13 -3.30 0.47
CA SER A 97 -0.68 -4.34 -0.46
C SER A 97 -1.80 -4.75 -1.42
N PRO A 98 -1.52 -5.55 -2.46
CA PRO A 98 -2.51 -5.90 -3.51
C PRO A 98 -3.76 -6.57 -3.00
N GLU A 99 -3.62 -7.48 -2.03
CA GLU A 99 -4.72 -8.27 -1.49
C GLU A 99 -4.30 -8.88 -0.14
N HIS A 100 -4.16 -8.02 0.86
CA HIS A 100 -3.72 -8.39 2.20
C HIS A 100 -4.72 -9.31 2.90
N ILE A 101 -4.20 -10.29 3.64
CA ILE A 101 -5.00 -11.11 4.55
C ILE A 101 -4.93 -10.52 5.95
N SER A 102 -6.09 -10.21 6.52
CA SER A 102 -6.27 -9.97 7.94
C SER A 102 -7.21 -11.02 8.54
N LEU A 103 -7.14 -11.24 9.86
CA LEU A 103 -7.92 -12.30 10.51
C LEU A 103 -8.78 -11.72 11.64
N MET A 104 -10.07 -12.06 11.62
CA MET A 104 -11.04 -11.63 12.63
C MET A 104 -11.59 -12.83 13.40
N ASP A 105 -11.55 -12.78 14.72
CA ASP A 105 -12.36 -13.63 15.60
C ASP A 105 -13.47 -12.78 16.20
N TYR A 106 -14.65 -12.92 15.67
CA TYR A 106 -15.83 -12.14 16.08
C TYR A 106 -16.29 -12.48 17.49
N LYS A 107 -16.16 -13.75 17.90
CA LYS A 107 -16.61 -14.20 19.23
C LYS A 107 -15.75 -13.64 20.34
N ARG A 108 -14.42 -13.61 20.13
CA ARG A 108 -13.46 -13.12 21.12
C ARG A 108 -13.16 -11.61 20.93
N LYS A 109 -13.70 -10.99 19.87
CA LYS A 109 -13.43 -9.61 19.49
C LYS A 109 -11.93 -9.33 19.32
N LEU A 110 -11.26 -10.17 18.51
CA LEU A 110 -9.84 -10.06 18.21
C LEU A 110 -9.66 -9.82 16.72
N TYR A 111 -8.77 -8.90 16.36
CA TYR A 111 -8.49 -8.57 14.99
C TYR A 111 -6.97 -8.48 14.74
N LEU A 112 -6.43 -9.38 13.91
CA LEU A 112 -5.06 -9.34 13.44
C LEU A 112 -5.04 -8.50 12.16
N SER A 113 -4.71 -7.20 12.27
CA SER A 113 -4.83 -6.23 11.17
C SER A 113 -3.64 -6.19 10.23
N GLY A 114 -2.52 -6.82 10.61
CA GLY A 114 -1.27 -6.64 9.87
C GLY A 114 -0.86 -5.17 9.77
N ASP A 115 -0.50 -4.73 8.56
CA ASP A 115 -0.14 -3.34 8.29
C ASP A 115 -1.31 -2.47 7.80
N PHE A 116 -2.54 -3.00 7.83
CA PHE A 116 -3.70 -2.26 7.34
C PHE A 116 -4.31 -1.30 8.36
N LEU A 117 -4.21 -1.59 9.65
CA LEU A 117 -4.71 -0.70 10.70
C LEU A 117 -3.67 -0.55 11.82
N LEU A 118 -2.95 0.57 11.79
CA LEU A 118 -1.87 0.89 12.72
C LEU A 118 -2.32 1.97 13.71
N PRO A 119 -1.92 1.91 15.00
CA PRO A 119 -2.47 2.80 16.01
C PRO A 119 -2.01 4.25 15.90
N ARG A 120 -0.80 4.51 15.40
CA ARG A 120 -0.18 5.84 15.41
C ARG A 120 0.10 6.41 14.04
N ILE A 121 0.64 5.59 13.14
CA ILE A 121 1.01 6.02 11.79
C ILE A 121 -0.03 5.56 10.77
N SER A 122 -0.16 6.27 9.65
CA SER A 122 -0.88 5.73 8.50
C SER A 122 0.00 4.67 7.82
N PRO A 123 -0.55 3.52 7.41
CA PRO A 123 0.18 2.63 6.52
C PRO A 123 0.48 3.35 5.21
N ASN A 124 1.58 3.00 4.58
CA ASN A 124 1.90 3.51 3.25
C ASN A 124 0.95 2.87 2.22
N ILE A 125 0.18 3.68 1.53
CA ILE A 125 -0.70 3.24 0.45
C ILE A 125 -0.01 3.63 -0.85
N SER A 126 0.67 2.67 -1.46
CA SER A 126 1.37 2.87 -2.72
C SER A 126 0.63 2.22 -3.88
N ASP A 127 0.70 2.85 -5.04
CA ASP A 127 0.16 2.28 -6.26
C ASP A 127 0.84 0.96 -6.67
N ASN A 128 0.21 0.27 -7.59
CA ASN A 128 0.77 -0.93 -8.22
C ASN A 128 1.54 -0.54 -9.48
N PHE A 129 2.86 -0.77 -9.50
CA PHE A 129 3.70 -0.48 -10.66
C PHE A 129 3.35 -1.31 -11.91
N PHE A 130 2.65 -2.42 -11.74
CA PHE A 130 2.25 -3.31 -12.84
C PHE A 130 0.85 -3.00 -13.38
N ASP A 131 0.02 -2.31 -12.60
CA ASP A 131 -1.31 -1.89 -12.99
C ASP A 131 -1.50 -0.39 -12.66
N PRO A 132 -1.34 0.48 -13.65
CA PRO A 132 -1.41 1.94 -13.43
C PRO A 132 -2.82 2.44 -13.10
N LEU A 133 -3.85 1.61 -13.22
CA LEU A 133 -5.24 1.94 -12.90
C LEU A 133 -5.74 1.27 -11.62
N ASP A 134 -4.87 0.54 -10.91
CA ASP A 134 -5.21 -0.08 -9.62
C ASP A 134 -5.40 1.00 -8.54
N ASP A 135 -6.64 1.34 -8.26
CA ASP A 135 -7.02 2.33 -7.24
C ASP A 135 -6.84 1.77 -5.82
N ARG A 136 -5.58 1.74 -5.37
CA ARG A 136 -5.21 1.27 -4.02
C ARG A 136 -5.84 2.10 -2.92
N LEU A 137 -5.92 3.41 -3.11
CA LEU A 137 -6.53 4.28 -2.10
C LEU A 137 -8.04 4.06 -2.01
N GLY A 138 -8.73 3.87 -3.14
CA GLY A 138 -10.14 3.49 -3.14
C GLY A 138 -10.40 2.14 -2.48
N GLY A 139 -9.54 1.15 -2.73
CA GLY A 139 -9.55 -0.13 -2.01
C GLY A 139 -9.37 0.04 -0.50
N TYR A 140 -8.44 0.89 -0.09
CA TYR A 140 -8.21 1.20 1.31
C TYR A 140 -9.37 1.95 1.96
N PHE A 141 -9.99 2.89 1.27
CA PHE A 141 -11.22 3.54 1.75
C PHE A 141 -12.37 2.55 1.95
N LYS A 142 -12.54 1.59 1.04
CA LYS A 142 -13.52 0.52 1.22
C LYS A 142 -13.25 -0.25 2.51
N TYR A 143 -12.03 -0.72 2.72
CA TYR A 143 -11.60 -1.39 3.94
C TYR A 143 -11.87 -0.54 5.19
N LEU A 144 -11.44 0.73 5.21
CA LEU A 144 -11.61 1.61 6.36
C LEU A 144 -13.09 1.86 6.69
N ASN A 145 -13.95 2.01 5.67
CA ASN A 145 -15.38 2.17 5.88
C ASN A 145 -16.00 0.95 6.57
N GLU A 146 -15.61 -0.26 6.19
CA GLU A 146 -16.07 -1.47 6.85
C GLU A 146 -15.55 -1.55 8.30
N ILE A 147 -14.26 -1.30 8.53
CA ILE A 147 -13.66 -1.31 9.87
C ILE A 147 -14.24 -0.19 10.77
N SER A 148 -14.68 0.92 10.20
CA SER A 148 -15.30 2.00 10.97
C SER A 148 -16.62 1.61 11.67
N THR A 149 -17.17 0.46 11.33
CA THR A 149 -18.38 -0.13 11.94
C THR A 149 -18.06 -1.29 12.90
N MET A 150 -16.78 -1.62 13.10
CA MET A 150 -16.34 -2.65 14.02
C MET A 150 -16.71 -2.30 15.46
N GLU A 151 -16.96 -3.31 16.30
CA GLU A 151 -17.19 -3.07 17.73
C GLU A 151 -15.97 -2.41 18.38
N THR A 152 -16.21 -1.30 19.10
CA THR A 152 -15.17 -0.43 19.66
C THR A 152 -14.20 -1.15 20.62
N ASP A 153 -14.70 -2.16 21.36
CA ASP A 153 -13.92 -2.96 22.29
C ASP A 153 -13.14 -4.11 21.64
N THR A 154 -13.24 -4.27 20.31
CA THR A 154 -12.41 -5.22 19.57
C THR A 154 -10.94 -4.89 19.74
N LYS A 155 -10.15 -5.87 20.17
CA LYS A 155 -8.71 -5.71 20.35
C LYS A 155 -7.98 -5.96 19.05
N VAL A 156 -7.33 -4.92 18.55
CA VAL A 156 -6.57 -4.91 17.30
C VAL A 156 -5.11 -5.25 17.58
N PHE A 157 -4.55 -6.17 16.79
CA PHE A 157 -3.15 -6.59 16.84
C PHE A 157 -2.48 -6.21 15.51
N PRO A 158 -1.78 -5.07 15.46
CA PRO A 158 -1.07 -4.62 14.27
C PRO A 158 0.31 -5.25 14.15
N CYS A 159 0.96 -5.13 12.98
CA CYS A 159 2.36 -5.52 12.78
C CYS A 159 3.36 -4.51 13.36
N HIS A 160 2.94 -3.28 13.60
CA HIS A 160 3.75 -2.22 14.20
C HIS A 160 3.05 -1.64 15.43
N ASP A 161 3.83 -1.23 16.43
CA ASP A 161 3.35 -0.74 17.72
C ASP A 161 2.64 -1.81 18.59
N TRP A 162 1.87 -1.35 19.57
CA TRP A 162 1.21 -2.21 20.56
C TRP A 162 -0.24 -2.50 20.16
N PRO A 163 -0.80 -3.63 20.63
CA PRO A 163 -2.23 -3.88 20.51
C PRO A 163 -3.06 -2.75 21.12
N PHE A 164 -4.20 -2.45 20.48
CA PHE A 164 -5.07 -1.34 20.87
C PHE A 164 -6.55 -1.68 20.70
N THR A 165 -7.43 -0.85 21.24
CA THR A 165 -8.89 -0.84 21.02
C THR A 165 -9.29 0.42 20.28
N ASN A 166 -10.59 0.64 20.04
CA ASN A 166 -11.12 1.77 19.26
C ASN A 166 -10.64 1.75 17.80
N GLY A 167 -10.51 0.57 17.20
CA GLY A 167 -10.13 0.42 15.79
C GLY A 167 -11.12 1.09 14.83
N ASP A 168 -12.41 1.14 15.20
CA ASP A 168 -13.46 1.87 14.48
C ASP A 168 -13.18 3.38 14.41
N GLN A 169 -12.80 4.00 15.52
CA GLN A 169 -12.42 5.42 15.55
C GLN A 169 -11.13 5.65 14.75
N ARG A 170 -10.15 4.77 14.91
CA ARG A 170 -8.90 4.86 14.13
C ARG A 170 -9.14 4.80 12.63
N ALA A 171 -10.05 3.94 12.16
CA ALA A 171 -10.43 3.89 10.75
C ALA A 171 -11.05 5.21 10.26
N LYS A 172 -11.94 5.82 11.05
CA LYS A 172 -12.52 7.15 10.76
C LYS A 172 -11.45 8.25 10.69
N ASP A 173 -10.45 8.20 11.57
CA ASP A 173 -9.35 9.17 11.58
C ASP A 173 -8.47 9.03 10.32
N LEU A 174 -8.22 7.79 9.86
CA LEU A 174 -7.48 7.53 8.63
C LEU A 174 -8.27 7.96 7.37
N ILE A 175 -9.58 7.74 7.32
CA ILE A 175 -10.44 8.27 6.27
C ILE A 175 -10.32 9.80 6.21
N LYS A 176 -10.42 10.48 7.35
CA LYS A 176 -10.27 11.93 7.42
C LYS A 176 -8.88 12.38 6.96
N HIS A 177 -7.83 11.68 7.35
CA HIS A 177 -6.46 11.96 6.96
C HIS A 177 -6.26 11.92 5.43
N HIS A 178 -6.70 10.86 4.77
CA HIS A 178 -6.56 10.75 3.31
C HIS A 178 -7.49 11.73 2.57
N ASN A 179 -8.71 11.97 3.03
CA ASN A 179 -9.59 12.97 2.45
C ASN A 179 -9.00 14.39 2.56
N HIS A 180 -8.31 14.71 3.65
CA HIS A 180 -7.61 15.99 3.78
C HIS A 180 -6.49 16.11 2.73
N ARG A 181 -5.69 15.08 2.51
CA ARG A 181 -4.66 15.07 1.47
C ARG A 181 -5.25 15.21 0.06
N LEU A 182 -6.35 14.52 -0.22
CA LEU A 182 -7.07 14.67 -1.49
C LEU A 182 -7.56 16.11 -1.69
N SER A 183 -8.09 16.77 -0.63
CA SER A 183 -8.51 18.18 -0.73
C SER A 183 -7.34 19.10 -1.03
N LEU A 184 -6.17 18.92 -0.41
CA LEU A 184 -4.97 19.72 -0.70
C LEU A 184 -4.52 19.60 -2.16
N ILE A 185 -4.55 18.37 -2.71
CA ILE A 185 -4.23 18.13 -4.12
C ILE A 185 -5.27 18.83 -5.02
N LEU A 186 -6.56 18.70 -4.73
CA LEU A 186 -7.63 19.33 -5.51
C LEU A 186 -7.54 20.87 -5.47
N ASP A 187 -7.17 21.44 -4.33
CA ASP A 187 -6.94 22.89 -4.21
C ASP A 187 -5.77 23.35 -5.08
N ALA A 188 -4.66 22.59 -5.11
CA ALA A 188 -3.55 22.88 -5.99
C ALA A 188 -3.91 22.74 -7.49
N LEU A 189 -4.73 21.75 -7.82
CA LEU A 189 -5.22 21.54 -9.20
C LEU A 189 -6.18 22.65 -9.68
N ASN A 190 -6.75 23.44 -8.77
CA ASN A 190 -7.49 24.65 -9.15
C ASN A 190 -6.60 25.77 -9.71
N GLU A 191 -5.33 25.78 -9.30
CA GLU A 191 -4.37 26.83 -9.66
C GLU A 191 -3.52 26.45 -10.89
N LYS A 192 -3.12 25.19 -10.99
CA LYS A 192 -2.26 24.71 -12.09
C LYS A 192 -2.27 23.19 -12.22
N ASP A 193 -1.81 22.69 -13.37
CA ASP A 193 -1.45 21.29 -13.52
C ASP A 193 -0.27 20.94 -12.61
N ILE A 194 -0.31 19.76 -11.99
CA ILE A 194 0.73 19.29 -11.06
C ILE A 194 1.29 17.94 -11.48
N THR A 195 2.53 17.69 -11.08
CA THR A 195 3.20 16.39 -11.19
C THR A 195 3.06 15.61 -9.90
N ILE A 196 3.52 14.35 -9.89
CA ILE A 196 3.61 13.55 -8.65
C ILE A 196 4.60 14.20 -7.68
N MET A 197 5.71 14.78 -8.17
CA MET A 197 6.68 15.50 -7.33
C MET A 197 6.05 16.72 -6.66
N ASP A 198 5.29 17.55 -7.40
CA ASP A 198 4.54 18.68 -6.81
C ASP A 198 3.57 18.20 -5.72
N SER A 199 2.88 17.07 -5.93
CA SER A 199 1.93 16.55 -4.95
C SER A 199 2.61 16.04 -3.67
N ILE A 200 3.86 15.57 -3.72
CA ILE A 200 4.64 15.23 -2.53
C ILE A 200 4.83 16.48 -1.66
N GLU A 201 5.22 17.61 -2.25
CA GLU A 201 5.39 18.87 -1.53
C GLU A 201 4.08 19.39 -0.91
N ILE A 202 2.94 19.07 -1.55
CA ILE A 202 1.61 19.47 -1.09
C ILE A 202 1.13 18.64 0.10
N ILE A 203 1.31 17.31 0.06
CA ILE A 203 0.71 16.40 1.06
C ILE A 203 1.64 16.04 2.23
N PHE A 204 2.93 16.35 2.13
CA PHE A 204 3.88 16.14 3.21
C PHE A 204 4.41 17.48 3.72
N ASP A 205 4.15 17.77 4.98
CA ASP A 205 4.57 18.99 5.68
C ASP A 205 6.04 19.01 6.11
N ARG A 206 6.82 18.03 5.64
CA ARG A 206 8.26 17.89 5.92
C ARG A 206 9.05 17.53 4.67
N LYS A 207 10.31 17.89 4.63
CA LYS A 207 11.23 17.44 3.57
C LYS A 207 11.39 15.93 3.62
N ILE A 208 11.16 15.27 2.49
CA ILE A 208 11.33 13.82 2.34
C ILE A 208 12.79 13.51 2.02
N GLY A 209 13.40 12.65 2.83
CA GLY A 209 14.77 12.17 2.59
C GLY A 209 14.83 11.15 1.45
N ASP A 210 16.03 10.97 0.89
CA ASP A 210 16.27 10.11 -0.28
C ASP A 210 15.79 8.66 -0.09
N GLU A 211 16.00 8.10 1.09
CA GLU A 211 15.58 6.73 1.43
C GLU A 211 14.05 6.55 1.46
N GLN A 212 13.31 7.63 1.72
CA GLN A 212 11.86 7.62 1.82
C GLN A 212 11.16 8.09 0.54
N MET A 213 11.91 8.63 -0.43
CA MET A 213 11.34 9.25 -1.63
C MET A 213 10.49 8.28 -2.44
N HIS A 214 10.91 7.03 -2.58
CA HIS A 214 10.13 6.03 -3.32
C HIS A 214 8.77 5.71 -2.67
N PHE A 215 8.69 5.73 -1.34
CA PHE A 215 7.41 5.58 -0.63
C PHE A 215 6.53 6.81 -0.81
N ALA A 216 7.11 8.01 -0.73
CA ALA A 216 6.38 9.25 -0.94
C ALA A 216 5.82 9.36 -2.37
N ILE A 217 6.59 8.96 -3.39
CA ILE A 217 6.14 8.89 -4.78
C ILE A 217 4.96 7.92 -4.91
N GLY A 218 5.08 6.72 -4.34
CA GLY A 218 4.01 5.72 -4.39
C GLY A 218 2.73 6.23 -3.73
N GLU A 219 2.83 6.87 -2.56
CA GLU A 219 1.68 7.39 -1.84
C GLU A 219 1.04 8.61 -2.54
N ALA A 220 1.83 9.56 -3.01
CA ALA A 220 1.33 10.70 -3.78
C ALA A 220 0.62 10.25 -5.06
N ARG A 221 1.22 9.29 -5.76
CA ARG A 221 0.64 8.70 -6.97
C ARG A 221 -0.67 7.96 -6.68
N ALA A 222 -0.78 7.21 -5.58
CA ALA A 222 -2.02 6.55 -5.19
C ALA A 222 -3.18 7.54 -4.98
N HIS A 223 -2.91 8.72 -4.40
CA HIS A 223 -3.90 9.79 -4.26
C HIS A 223 -4.30 10.37 -5.61
N LEU A 224 -3.35 10.62 -6.52
CA LEU A 224 -3.61 11.15 -7.85
C LEU A 224 -4.38 10.15 -8.73
N ILE A 225 -4.05 8.86 -8.68
CA ILE A 225 -4.80 7.81 -9.37
C ILE A 225 -6.25 7.76 -8.85
N HIS A 226 -6.45 7.86 -7.54
CA HIS A 226 -7.80 7.88 -6.97
C HIS A 226 -8.62 9.05 -7.50
N LEU A 227 -8.04 10.25 -7.63
CA LEU A 227 -8.72 11.40 -8.24
C LEU A 227 -9.01 11.18 -9.73
N ASP A 228 -8.11 10.54 -10.48
CA ASP A 228 -8.30 10.23 -11.91
C ASP A 228 -9.44 9.20 -12.09
N VAL A 229 -9.39 8.09 -11.37
CA VAL A 229 -10.42 7.02 -11.42
C VAL A 229 -11.80 7.52 -10.97
N THR A 230 -11.85 8.47 -10.02
CA THR A 230 -13.10 9.08 -9.55
C THR A 230 -13.54 10.30 -10.37
N ASN A 231 -12.90 10.56 -11.52
CA ASN A 231 -13.20 11.66 -12.44
C ASN A 231 -13.14 13.05 -11.79
N GLN A 232 -12.21 13.27 -10.86
CA GLN A 232 -11.94 14.57 -10.25
C GLN A 232 -10.68 15.24 -10.81
N ALA A 233 -9.77 14.43 -11.38
CA ALA A 233 -8.61 14.87 -12.12
C ALA A 233 -8.44 14.05 -13.40
N LYS A 234 -7.57 14.48 -14.29
CA LYS A 234 -7.22 13.79 -15.54
C LYS A 234 -5.71 13.77 -15.72
N SER A 235 -5.15 12.60 -15.97
CA SER A 235 -3.72 12.43 -16.24
C SER A 235 -3.36 12.60 -17.71
N LYS A 236 -2.19 13.17 -17.99
CA LYS A 236 -1.56 13.28 -19.31
C LYS A 236 -0.06 13.05 -19.18
N VAL A 237 0.53 12.32 -20.13
CA VAL A 237 1.97 12.09 -20.19
C VAL A 237 2.58 13.08 -21.18
N ASP A 238 3.66 13.76 -20.78
CA ASP A 238 4.41 14.66 -21.66
C ASP A 238 5.48 13.92 -22.51
N GLU A 239 6.20 14.64 -23.34
CA GLU A 239 7.24 14.10 -24.24
C GLU A 239 8.43 13.48 -23.49
N ARG A 240 8.64 13.85 -22.22
CA ARG A 240 9.69 13.30 -21.35
C ARG A 240 9.24 12.04 -20.61
N GLY A 241 7.94 11.71 -20.67
CA GLY A 241 7.34 10.61 -19.94
C GLY A 241 6.82 10.99 -18.55
N THR A 242 6.87 12.26 -18.17
CA THR A 242 6.31 12.77 -16.89
C THR A 242 4.80 12.79 -16.95
N VAL A 243 4.15 12.38 -15.88
CA VAL A 243 2.69 12.42 -15.74
C VAL A 243 2.30 13.74 -15.09
N HIS A 244 1.45 14.48 -15.78
CA HIS A 244 0.81 15.70 -15.28
C HIS A 244 -0.66 15.40 -15.00
N TYR A 245 -1.18 15.98 -13.96
CA TYR A 245 -2.59 15.91 -13.61
C TYR A 245 -3.19 17.30 -13.68
N SER A 246 -4.37 17.38 -14.30
CA SER A 246 -5.18 18.59 -14.41
C SER A 246 -6.55 18.34 -13.81
N LYS A 247 -7.19 19.41 -13.33
CA LYS A 247 -8.58 19.35 -12.87
C LYS A 247 -9.53 19.08 -14.03
N ILE A 248 -10.61 18.33 -13.79
CA ILE A 248 -11.74 18.15 -14.71
C ILE A 248 -12.79 19.23 -14.47
#